data_df4b3f2c423efcdee95a25e208b54535
#
_entry.id   df4b3f2c423efcdee95a25e208b54535
#
_cell.length_a   1.000
_cell.length_b   1.000
_cell.length_c   1.000
_cell.angle_alpha   90.00
_cell.angle_beta   90.00
_cell.angle_gamma   90.00
#
_symmetry.space_group_name_H-M   'P 1'
#
loop_
_entity.id
_entity.type
_entity.pdbx_description
1 polymer ?
#
loop_
_entity_poly.entity_id
_entity_poly.type
_entity_poly.pdbx_seq_one_letter_code
_entity_poly.pdbx_strand_id
1 'polypeptide(L)'
;KQARLIEAQKEKLKQLQAQLLESEQSAQHNLPEDVCLRLDNLSMVFGGLRAVDSLSFDVKKGEIFGLIGPNGAGKTTVFNCITQFYKPTEGNILYRTGEGNVLRLNNYVVHDIITKGIVRTFQNVEVIGELSILENLLIAAHRQYRSGLFSQMFNTPKVKREEQVLRERAMKVLDYCGLTPIKDLPPVGQPYGILKRIELARTLMAGANLIILDE
;
A
#
# COMPACT_ATOMS: atom_id res chain seq x y z
N LYS A 1 7.26 -20.23 -39.43
CA LYS A 1 6.03 -20.08 -38.62
C LYS A 1 6.31 -19.44 -37.23
N GLN A 2 7.29 -19.98 -36.47
CA GLN A 2 7.63 -19.46 -35.11
C GLN A 2 8.14 -18.01 -35.15
N ALA A 3 8.97 -17.57 -36.08
CA ALA A 3 9.47 -16.20 -36.18
C ALA A 3 8.34 -15.18 -36.37
N ARG A 4 7.33 -15.47 -37.20
CA ARG A 4 6.15 -14.62 -37.40
C ARG A 4 5.29 -14.51 -36.14
N LEU A 5 5.22 -15.58 -35.35
CA LEU A 5 4.46 -15.56 -34.05
C LEU A 5 5.15 -14.68 -33.03
N ILE A 6 6.47 -14.75 -32.93
CA ILE A 6 7.29 -13.92 -32.01
C ILE A 6 7.21 -12.44 -32.41
N GLU A 7 7.21 -12.14 -33.72
CA GLU A 7 7.11 -10.77 -34.21
C GLU A 7 5.71 -10.17 -33.93
N ALA A 8 4.65 -10.95 -34.12
CA ALA A 8 3.29 -10.55 -33.77
C ALA A 8 3.09 -10.34 -32.24
N GLN A 9 3.74 -11.15 -31.41
CA GLN A 9 3.73 -10.97 -29.96
C GLN A 9 4.50 -9.72 -29.53
N LYS A 10 5.64 -9.41 -30.13
CA LYS A 10 6.41 -8.19 -29.88
C LYS A 10 5.62 -6.94 -30.25
N GLU A 11 4.94 -6.95 -31.39
CA GLU A 11 4.10 -5.84 -31.84
C GLU A 11 2.91 -5.61 -30.91
N LYS A 12 2.26 -6.69 -30.48
CA LYS A 12 1.17 -6.63 -29.51
C LYS A 12 1.62 -6.10 -28.13
N LEU A 13 2.82 -6.50 -27.70
CA LEU A 13 3.42 -5.99 -26.46
C LEU A 13 3.72 -4.49 -26.56
N LYS A 14 4.24 -4.02 -27.69
CA LYS A 14 4.53 -2.61 -27.95
C LYS A 14 3.26 -1.77 -28.00
N GLN A 15 2.17 -2.30 -28.60
CA GLN A 15 0.87 -1.63 -28.62
C GLN A 15 0.27 -1.54 -27.21
N LEU A 16 0.35 -2.61 -26.41
CA LEU A 16 -0.09 -2.60 -25.02
C LEU A 16 0.71 -1.61 -24.16
N GLN A 17 2.02 -1.51 -24.36
CA GLN A 17 2.86 -0.53 -23.66
C GLN A 17 2.50 0.91 -24.06
N ALA A 18 2.22 1.18 -25.33
CA ALA A 18 1.79 2.49 -25.80
C ALA A 18 0.41 2.87 -25.20
N GLN A 19 -0.56 1.96 -25.17
CA GLN A 19 -1.86 2.18 -24.55
C GLN A 19 -1.77 2.43 -23.03
N LEU A 20 -0.87 1.73 -22.34
CA LEU A 20 -0.58 1.98 -20.92
C LEU A 20 -0.03 3.40 -20.70
N LEU A 21 0.95 3.81 -21.49
CA LEU A 21 1.54 5.15 -21.44
C LEU A 21 0.50 6.25 -21.71
N GLU A 22 -0.36 6.08 -22.72
CA GLU A 22 -1.43 7.04 -23.00
C GLU A 22 -2.47 7.11 -21.87
N SER A 23 -2.81 5.96 -21.25
CA SER A 23 -3.73 5.91 -20.12
C SER A 23 -3.15 6.57 -18.87
N GLU A 24 -1.85 6.42 -18.62
CA GLU A 24 -1.15 7.06 -17.52
C GLU A 24 -1.00 8.57 -17.73
N GLN A 25 -0.74 9.01 -18.96
CA GLN A 25 -0.67 10.43 -19.30
C GLN A 25 -2.03 11.12 -19.17
N SER A 26 -3.11 10.50 -19.61
CA SER A 26 -4.44 11.04 -19.41
C SER A 26 -4.89 11.03 -17.95
N ALA A 27 -4.46 10.06 -17.15
CA ALA A 27 -4.66 10.04 -15.71
C ALA A 27 -3.92 11.18 -15.00
N GLN A 28 -2.70 11.50 -15.43
CA GLN A 28 -1.87 12.57 -14.86
C GLN A 28 -2.51 13.96 -15.00
N HIS A 29 -3.25 14.20 -16.09
CA HIS A 29 -3.97 15.46 -16.33
C HIS A 29 -5.27 15.58 -15.52
N ASN A 30 -5.84 14.48 -15.03
CA ASN A 30 -7.14 14.45 -14.37
C ASN A 30 -7.10 14.44 -12.83
N LEU A 31 -5.90 14.34 -12.21
CA LEU A 31 -5.79 14.33 -10.76
C LEU A 31 -5.18 15.64 -10.25
N PRO A 32 -5.93 16.48 -9.49
CA PRO A 32 -5.39 17.71 -8.88
C PRO A 32 -4.16 17.44 -8.04
N GLU A 33 -3.25 18.41 -7.93
CA GLU A 33 -1.96 18.24 -7.26
C GLU A 33 -2.09 17.95 -5.76
N ASP A 34 -3.13 18.46 -5.12
CA ASP A 34 -3.44 18.27 -3.70
C ASP A 34 -4.12 16.92 -3.41
N VAL A 35 -4.59 16.19 -4.45
CA VAL A 35 -5.27 14.90 -4.30
C VAL A 35 -4.25 13.75 -4.41
N CYS A 36 -4.29 12.82 -3.43
CA CYS A 36 -3.47 11.62 -3.44
C CYS A 36 -4.21 10.39 -3.97
N LEU A 37 -5.53 10.31 -3.77
CA LEU A 37 -6.37 9.21 -4.26
C LEU A 37 -7.69 9.77 -4.79
N ARG A 38 -8.11 9.30 -5.98
CA ARG A 38 -9.44 9.58 -6.55
C ARG A 38 -10.10 8.27 -6.94
N LEU A 39 -11.33 8.09 -6.49
CA LEU A 39 -12.25 7.13 -7.08
C LEU A 39 -13.17 7.89 -8.02
N ASP A 40 -13.33 7.39 -9.24
CA ASP A 40 -14.17 8.00 -10.26
C ASP A 40 -15.18 6.97 -10.78
N ASN A 41 -16.45 7.15 -10.41
CA ASN A 41 -17.58 6.29 -10.76
C ASN A 41 -17.33 4.80 -10.51
N LEU A 42 -16.68 4.48 -9.37
CA LEU A 42 -16.35 3.12 -9.00
C LEU A 42 -17.60 2.29 -8.76
N SER A 43 -17.75 1.19 -9.50
CA SER A 43 -18.80 0.20 -9.28
C SER A 43 -18.22 -1.21 -9.15
N MET A 44 -18.82 -2.03 -8.28
CA MET A 44 -18.47 -3.43 -8.10
C MET A 44 -19.69 -4.31 -8.00
N VAL A 45 -19.78 -5.28 -8.91
CA VAL A 45 -20.90 -6.20 -9.03
C VAL A 45 -20.44 -7.64 -8.83
N PHE A 46 -21.11 -8.37 -7.96
CA PHE A 46 -20.87 -9.80 -7.70
C PHE A 46 -22.10 -10.60 -8.09
N GLY A 47 -22.03 -11.37 -9.18
CA GLY A 47 -23.11 -12.28 -9.57
C GLY A 47 -24.52 -11.64 -9.62
N GLY A 48 -24.61 -10.35 -9.98
CA GLY A 48 -25.87 -9.60 -10.01
C GLY A 48 -26.14 -8.70 -8.80
N LEU A 49 -25.41 -8.88 -7.68
CA LEU A 49 -25.46 -7.97 -6.53
C LEU A 49 -24.49 -6.80 -6.77
N ARG A 50 -25.01 -5.58 -6.83
CA ARG A 50 -24.22 -4.35 -6.89
C ARG A 50 -23.79 -3.96 -5.48
N ALA A 51 -22.56 -4.31 -5.10
CA ALA A 51 -22.01 -4.05 -3.78
C ALA A 51 -21.51 -2.60 -3.62
N VAL A 52 -21.06 -1.97 -4.71
CA VAL A 52 -20.72 -0.56 -4.79
C VAL A 52 -21.31 -0.01 -6.09
N ASP A 53 -21.92 1.16 -6.05
CA ASP A 53 -22.56 1.77 -7.19
C ASP A 53 -22.10 3.21 -7.39
N SER A 54 -21.38 3.46 -8.51
CA SER A 54 -20.96 4.77 -9.01
C SER A 54 -20.33 5.68 -7.94
N LEU A 55 -19.53 5.10 -7.02
CA LEU A 55 -18.90 5.81 -5.92
C LEU A 55 -17.77 6.71 -6.43
N SER A 56 -17.83 7.99 -6.10
CA SER A 56 -16.77 8.96 -6.43
C SER A 56 -16.40 9.78 -5.21
N PHE A 57 -15.11 9.91 -4.94
CA PHE A 57 -14.55 10.82 -3.94
C PHE A 57 -13.06 11.04 -4.16
N ASP A 58 -12.55 12.11 -3.55
CA ASP A 58 -11.13 12.44 -3.49
C ASP A 58 -10.61 12.37 -2.07
N VAL A 59 -9.37 11.88 -1.92
CA VAL A 59 -8.59 11.96 -0.67
C VAL A 59 -7.40 12.86 -0.92
N LYS A 60 -7.23 13.90 -0.09
CA LYS A 60 -6.14 14.87 -0.24
C LYS A 60 -4.87 14.39 0.43
N LYS A 61 -3.75 14.95 0.04
CA LYS A 61 -2.45 14.71 0.70
C LYS A 61 -2.51 15.18 2.16
N GLY A 62 -2.12 14.30 3.09
CA GLY A 62 -2.11 14.59 4.52
C GLY A 62 -3.49 14.65 5.18
N GLU A 63 -4.54 14.26 4.47
CA GLU A 63 -5.90 14.19 5.01
C GLU A 63 -6.13 12.87 5.74
N ILE A 64 -6.93 12.93 6.82
CA ILE A 64 -7.56 11.77 7.43
C ILE A 64 -8.98 11.69 6.89
N PHE A 65 -9.21 10.76 5.96
CA PHE A 65 -10.49 10.56 5.30
C PHE A 65 -11.25 9.38 5.93
N GLY A 66 -12.51 9.60 6.32
CA GLY A 66 -13.37 8.58 6.92
C GLY A 66 -14.41 8.05 5.95
N LEU A 67 -14.35 6.74 5.63
CA LEU A 67 -15.41 6.05 4.89
C LEU A 67 -16.38 5.41 5.88
N ILE A 68 -17.55 6.03 6.09
CA ILE A 68 -18.56 5.61 7.06
C ILE A 68 -19.80 5.05 6.39
N GLY A 69 -20.47 4.13 7.07
CA GLY A 69 -21.71 3.50 6.61
C GLY A 69 -22.04 2.26 7.45
N PRO A 70 -23.28 1.75 7.34
CA PRO A 70 -23.69 0.55 8.07
C PRO A 70 -22.92 -0.71 7.63
N ASN A 71 -23.07 -1.79 8.39
CA ASN A 71 -22.51 -3.09 7.99
C ASN A 71 -23.19 -3.53 6.67
N GLY A 72 -22.39 -4.06 5.74
CA GLY A 72 -22.87 -4.42 4.41
C GLY A 72 -22.94 -3.27 3.39
N ALA A 73 -22.64 -2.01 3.77
CA ALA A 73 -22.64 -0.88 2.84
C ALA A 73 -21.50 -0.87 1.79
N GLY A 74 -20.71 -1.94 1.70
CA GLY A 74 -19.66 -2.04 0.68
C GLY A 74 -18.31 -1.41 1.06
N LYS A 75 -18.09 -0.92 2.29
CA LYS A 75 -16.83 -0.29 2.71
C LYS A 75 -15.60 -1.17 2.44
N THR A 76 -15.62 -2.39 2.92
CA THR A 76 -14.54 -3.37 2.69
C THR A 76 -14.38 -3.69 1.20
N THR A 77 -15.47 -3.69 0.42
CA THR A 77 -15.42 -3.85 -1.04
C THR A 77 -14.66 -2.71 -1.70
N VAL A 78 -14.89 -1.46 -1.27
CA VAL A 78 -14.14 -0.28 -1.75
C VAL A 78 -12.65 -0.44 -1.43
N PHE A 79 -12.28 -0.81 -0.21
CA PHE A 79 -10.88 -1.05 0.16
C PHE A 79 -10.25 -2.19 -0.65
N ASN A 80 -11.00 -3.27 -0.91
CA ASN A 80 -10.57 -4.36 -1.78
C ASN A 80 -10.36 -3.91 -3.23
N CYS A 81 -11.16 -2.97 -3.74
CA CYS A 81 -10.95 -2.38 -5.06
C CYS A 81 -9.70 -1.47 -5.07
N ILE A 82 -9.48 -0.64 -4.06
CA ILE A 82 -8.28 0.23 -3.98
C ILE A 82 -7.01 -0.64 -3.92
N THR A 83 -7.02 -1.71 -3.12
CA THR A 83 -5.89 -2.63 -3.00
C THR A 83 -5.81 -3.67 -4.12
N GLN A 84 -6.72 -3.62 -5.10
CA GLN A 84 -6.81 -4.51 -6.25
C GLN A 84 -7.02 -6.00 -5.91
N PHE A 85 -7.51 -6.32 -4.70
CA PHE A 85 -8.05 -7.64 -4.38
C PHE A 85 -9.27 -7.96 -5.25
N TYR A 86 -10.09 -6.94 -5.53
CA TYR A 86 -11.15 -7.01 -6.51
C TYR A 86 -10.87 -6.01 -7.64
N LYS A 87 -10.98 -6.48 -8.86
CA LYS A 87 -10.98 -5.58 -10.02
C LYS A 87 -12.35 -4.91 -10.11
N PRO A 88 -12.43 -3.56 -10.08
CA PRO A 88 -13.69 -2.87 -10.27
C PRO A 88 -14.40 -3.32 -11.55
N THR A 89 -15.72 -3.43 -11.49
CA THR A 89 -16.54 -3.72 -12.68
C THR A 89 -16.57 -2.51 -13.61
N GLU A 90 -16.69 -1.31 -13.03
CA GLU A 90 -16.70 -0.03 -13.74
C GLU A 90 -15.93 1.02 -12.94
N GLY A 91 -15.53 2.11 -13.61
CA GLY A 91 -14.87 3.25 -13.00
C GLY A 91 -13.35 3.12 -12.88
N ASN A 92 -12.72 4.15 -12.33
CA ASN A 92 -11.28 4.28 -12.24
C ASN A 92 -10.83 4.60 -10.83
N ILE A 93 -9.62 4.14 -10.51
CA ILE A 93 -8.94 4.49 -9.26
C ILE A 93 -7.60 5.12 -9.64
N LEU A 94 -7.47 6.42 -9.38
CA LEU A 94 -6.25 7.18 -9.63
C LEU A 94 -5.53 7.43 -8.32
N TYR A 95 -4.23 7.19 -8.31
CA TYR A 95 -3.40 7.33 -7.13
C TYR A 95 -2.11 8.09 -7.46
N ARG A 96 -1.74 9.05 -6.63
CA ARG A 96 -0.48 9.78 -6.73
C ARG A 96 0.55 9.19 -5.78
N THR A 97 1.65 8.70 -6.34
CA THR A 97 2.77 8.16 -5.55
C THR A 97 3.49 9.25 -4.76
N GLY A 98 4.32 8.85 -3.79
CA GLY A 98 5.20 9.78 -3.06
C GLY A 98 6.19 10.55 -3.95
N GLU A 99 6.49 10.03 -5.14
CA GLU A 99 7.34 10.67 -6.15
C GLU A 99 6.57 11.67 -7.04
N GLY A 100 5.23 11.74 -6.88
CA GLY A 100 4.35 12.64 -7.63
C GLY A 100 3.74 12.02 -8.90
N ASN A 101 4.13 10.81 -9.29
CA ASN A 101 3.57 10.12 -10.45
C ASN A 101 2.12 9.70 -10.20
N VAL A 102 1.24 9.89 -11.18
CA VAL A 102 -0.16 9.42 -11.11
C VAL A 102 -0.29 8.07 -11.79
N LEU A 103 -0.85 7.12 -11.05
CA LEU A 103 -1.07 5.75 -11.51
C LEU A 103 -2.56 5.45 -11.54
N ARG A 104 -3.01 4.72 -12.57
CA ARG A 104 -4.33 4.11 -12.61
C ARG A 104 -4.24 2.71 -12.00
N LEU A 105 -4.72 2.55 -10.77
CA LEU A 105 -4.55 1.31 -10.00
C LEU A 105 -5.20 0.09 -10.65
N ASN A 106 -6.23 0.30 -11.47
CA ASN A 106 -6.89 -0.77 -12.25
C ASN A 106 -5.91 -1.60 -13.09
N ASN A 107 -4.76 -1.03 -13.48
CA ASN A 107 -3.74 -1.67 -14.32
C ASN A 107 -2.77 -2.55 -13.53
N TYR A 108 -2.82 -2.49 -12.19
CA TYR A 108 -1.88 -3.19 -11.32
C TYR A 108 -2.51 -4.44 -10.69
N VAL A 109 -1.69 -5.30 -10.11
CA VAL A 109 -2.12 -6.47 -9.34
C VAL A 109 -1.82 -6.24 -7.85
N VAL A 110 -2.46 -7.03 -6.99
CA VAL A 110 -2.43 -6.84 -5.51
C VAL A 110 -1.02 -6.64 -4.97
N HIS A 111 -0.06 -7.47 -5.37
CA HIS A 111 1.31 -7.40 -4.84
C HIS A 111 2.08 -6.15 -5.27
N ASP A 112 1.69 -5.52 -6.39
CA ASP A 112 2.31 -4.28 -6.84
C ASP A 112 1.84 -3.08 -6.03
N ILE A 113 0.61 -3.11 -5.50
CA ILE A 113 0.00 -2.00 -4.76
C ILE A 113 0.85 -1.60 -3.55
N ILE A 114 1.35 -2.58 -2.81
CA ILE A 114 2.24 -2.33 -1.67
C ILE A 114 3.54 -1.66 -2.13
N THR A 115 4.07 -2.03 -3.32
CA THR A 115 5.28 -1.42 -3.86
C THR A 115 5.09 0.03 -4.25
N LYS A 116 3.84 0.44 -4.52
CA LYS A 116 3.47 1.81 -4.87
C LYS A 116 3.24 2.70 -3.64
N GLY A 117 3.38 2.15 -2.43
CA GLY A 117 3.25 2.90 -1.18
C GLY A 117 1.82 2.94 -0.63
N ILE A 118 0.95 2.02 -1.03
CA ILE A 118 -0.37 1.82 -0.44
C ILE A 118 -0.29 0.62 0.51
N VAL A 119 -0.57 0.83 1.79
CA VAL A 119 -0.57 -0.23 2.81
C VAL A 119 -1.93 -0.26 3.50
N ARG A 120 -2.47 -1.46 3.68
CA ARG A 120 -3.72 -1.69 4.40
C ARG A 120 -3.43 -2.49 5.66
N THR A 121 -4.03 -2.10 6.78
CA THR A 121 -4.11 -2.93 7.97
C THR A 121 -5.16 -4.02 7.75
N PHE A 122 -4.98 -5.18 8.37
CA PHE A 122 -5.96 -6.26 8.35
C PHE A 122 -6.73 -6.29 9.67
N GLN A 123 -7.96 -6.83 9.65
CA GLN A 123 -8.80 -6.99 10.84
C GLN A 123 -8.11 -7.78 11.96
N ASN A 124 -7.26 -8.74 11.58
CA ASN A 124 -6.42 -9.48 12.52
C ASN A 124 -5.04 -8.85 12.58
N VAL A 125 -4.60 -8.52 13.78
CA VAL A 125 -3.27 -7.95 14.02
C VAL A 125 -2.20 -8.99 13.71
N GLU A 126 -1.51 -8.83 12.59
CA GLU A 126 -0.41 -9.71 12.19
C GLU A 126 0.91 -9.22 12.79
N VAL A 127 1.26 -9.72 13.97
CA VAL A 127 2.56 -9.47 14.61
C VAL A 127 3.31 -10.79 14.79
N ILE A 128 4.65 -10.72 14.75
CA ILE A 128 5.50 -11.87 15.05
C ILE A 128 5.66 -11.91 16.56
N GLY A 129 4.99 -12.89 17.20
CA GLY A 129 4.84 -12.97 18.65
C GLY A 129 6.15 -13.19 19.41
N GLU A 130 7.11 -13.86 18.78
CA GLU A 130 8.42 -14.23 19.37
C GLU A 130 9.41 -13.06 19.34
N LEU A 131 9.14 -12.03 18.57
CA LEU A 131 10.01 -10.86 18.43
C LEU A 131 9.51 -9.70 19.28
N SER A 132 10.43 -8.85 19.72
CA SER A 132 10.09 -7.59 20.39
C SER A 132 9.29 -6.66 19.46
N ILE A 133 8.60 -5.67 20.04
CA ILE A 133 7.88 -4.64 19.29
C ILE A 133 8.84 -3.90 18.37
N LEU A 134 10.04 -3.54 18.82
CA LEU A 134 11.05 -2.88 17.98
C LEU A 134 11.45 -3.75 16.79
N GLU A 135 11.71 -5.05 16.99
CA GLU A 135 12.06 -5.97 15.88
C GLU A 135 10.93 -6.12 14.89
N ASN A 136 9.68 -6.18 15.35
CA ASN A 136 8.49 -6.17 14.48
C ASN A 136 8.44 -4.94 13.57
N LEU A 137 8.83 -3.77 14.07
CA LEU A 137 8.91 -2.54 13.28
C LEU A 137 10.06 -2.59 12.27
N LEU A 138 11.22 -3.10 12.66
CA LEU A 138 12.39 -3.20 11.78
C LEU A 138 12.13 -4.17 10.62
N ILE A 139 11.43 -5.29 10.87
CA ILE A 139 11.02 -6.23 9.82
C ILE A 139 10.04 -5.57 8.84
N ALA A 140 9.08 -4.78 9.32
CA ALA A 140 8.16 -4.05 8.45
C ALA A 140 8.88 -3.07 7.50
N ALA A 141 10.05 -2.56 7.92
CA ALA A 141 10.89 -1.69 7.11
C ALA A 141 11.85 -2.46 6.16
N HIS A 142 11.87 -3.79 6.18
CA HIS A 142 12.86 -4.59 5.44
C HIS A 142 12.93 -4.26 3.95
N ARG A 143 11.81 -3.92 3.32
CA ARG A 143 11.75 -3.50 1.91
C ARG A 143 12.47 -2.18 1.61
N GLN A 144 12.80 -1.38 2.61
CA GLN A 144 13.50 -0.09 2.45
C GLN A 144 15.03 -0.26 2.43
N TYR A 145 15.54 -1.48 2.73
CA TYR A 145 16.95 -1.78 2.53
C TYR A 145 17.29 -1.70 1.04
N ARG A 146 18.24 -0.83 0.72
CA ARG A 146 18.78 -0.68 -0.65
C ARG A 146 19.99 -1.57 -0.88
N SER A 147 20.53 -2.17 0.17
CA SER A 147 21.67 -3.05 0.10
C SER A 147 21.26 -4.41 -0.45
N GLY A 148 21.95 -4.89 -1.50
CA GLY A 148 21.74 -6.21 -2.06
C GLY A 148 22.07 -7.34 -1.07
N LEU A 149 21.52 -8.54 -1.28
CA LEU A 149 21.72 -9.74 -0.45
C LEU A 149 23.19 -10.01 -0.08
N PHE A 150 24.11 -9.84 -1.03
CA PHE A 150 25.55 -10.01 -0.79
C PHE A 150 26.09 -8.99 0.24
N SER A 151 25.67 -7.72 0.18
CA SER A 151 26.12 -6.70 1.13
C SER A 151 25.60 -6.97 2.55
N GLN A 152 24.38 -7.50 2.66
CA GLN A 152 23.76 -7.90 3.94
C GLN A 152 24.51 -9.10 4.55
N MET A 153 24.87 -10.08 3.73
CA MET A 153 25.59 -11.29 4.16
C MET A 153 26.98 -10.98 4.75
N PHE A 154 27.68 -9.95 4.23
CA PHE A 154 29.02 -9.55 4.69
C PHE A 154 28.99 -8.41 5.73
N ASN A 155 27.83 -8.00 6.23
CA ASN A 155 27.68 -6.97 7.28
C ASN A 155 28.54 -5.71 7.03
N THR A 156 28.47 -5.18 5.80
CA THR A 156 29.31 -4.08 5.34
C THR A 156 29.01 -2.78 6.11
N PRO A 157 29.95 -1.81 6.16
CA PRO A 157 29.71 -0.50 6.78
C PRO A 157 28.48 0.22 6.25
N LYS A 158 28.11 -0.02 4.99
CA LYS A 158 26.89 0.52 4.37
C LYS A 158 25.64 -0.08 4.99
N VAL A 159 25.59 -1.40 5.20
CA VAL A 159 24.47 -2.08 5.85
C VAL A 159 24.29 -1.59 7.28
N LYS A 160 25.39 -1.44 8.04
CA LYS A 160 25.32 -0.90 9.41
C LYS A 160 24.75 0.50 9.47
N ARG A 161 25.08 1.37 8.50
CA ARG A 161 24.49 2.72 8.41
C ARG A 161 23.02 2.67 8.07
N GLU A 162 22.62 1.84 7.12
CA GLU A 162 21.20 1.67 6.75
C GLU A 162 20.39 1.14 7.95
N GLU A 163 20.91 0.15 8.67
CA GLU A 163 20.30 -0.39 9.87
C GLU A 163 20.16 0.67 10.98
N GLN A 164 21.21 1.46 11.22
CA GLN A 164 21.17 2.55 12.18
C GLN A 164 20.07 3.58 11.84
N VAL A 165 20.00 4.00 10.58
CA VAL A 165 18.95 4.94 10.11
C VAL A 165 17.55 4.37 10.32
N LEU A 166 17.35 3.09 9.99
CA LEU A 166 16.05 2.44 10.20
C LEU A 166 15.72 2.30 11.69
N ARG A 167 16.71 2.02 12.52
CA ARG A 167 16.54 1.93 13.98
C ARG A 167 16.18 3.30 14.59
N GLU A 168 16.83 4.38 14.16
CA GLU A 168 16.50 5.74 14.59
C GLU A 168 15.08 6.12 14.15
N ARG A 169 14.68 5.75 12.92
CA ARG A 169 13.32 5.94 12.46
C ARG A 169 12.31 5.13 13.28
N ALA A 170 12.61 3.87 13.58
CA ALA A 170 11.77 3.01 14.41
C ALA A 170 11.56 3.62 15.81
N MET A 171 12.62 4.18 16.41
CA MET A 171 12.50 4.86 17.71
C MET A 171 11.56 6.07 17.65
N LYS A 172 11.61 6.88 16.59
CA LYS A 172 10.68 8.00 16.39
C LYS A 172 9.23 7.53 16.23
N VAL A 173 9.01 6.45 15.49
CA VAL A 173 7.68 5.87 15.30
C VAL A 173 7.15 5.28 16.60
N LEU A 174 8.01 4.59 17.37
CA LEU A 174 7.65 4.07 18.70
C LEU A 174 7.24 5.19 19.66
N ASP A 175 7.98 6.28 19.66
CA ASP A 175 7.67 7.46 20.47
C ASP A 175 6.32 8.08 20.06
N TYR A 176 6.13 8.31 18.76
CA TYR A 176 4.87 8.82 18.21
C TYR A 176 3.65 7.95 18.58
N CYS A 177 3.81 6.61 18.56
CA CYS A 177 2.76 5.66 18.91
C CYS A 177 2.66 5.42 20.45
N GLY A 178 3.50 6.02 21.27
CA GLY A 178 3.54 5.81 22.73
C GLY A 178 3.93 4.38 23.11
N LEU A 179 4.83 3.73 22.31
CA LEU A 179 5.28 2.36 22.51
C LEU A 179 6.71 2.25 23.05
N THR A 180 7.42 3.38 23.21
CA THR A 180 8.83 3.41 23.65
C THR A 180 9.07 2.65 24.97
N PRO A 181 8.20 2.76 26.01
CA PRO A 181 8.44 2.07 27.29
C PRO A 181 8.41 0.54 27.19
N ILE A 182 7.75 0.01 26.17
CA ILE A 182 7.54 -1.43 26.00
C ILE A 182 8.18 -1.99 24.72
N LYS A 183 9.07 -1.23 24.09
CA LYS A 183 9.68 -1.55 22.78
C LYS A 183 10.41 -2.88 22.75
N ASP A 184 10.99 -3.31 23.89
CA ASP A 184 11.77 -4.54 24.03
C ASP A 184 10.90 -5.73 24.47
N LEU A 185 9.61 -5.53 24.73
CA LEU A 185 8.67 -6.58 25.09
C LEU A 185 8.08 -7.23 23.82
N PRO A 186 7.67 -8.51 23.88
CA PRO A 186 6.93 -9.14 22.81
C PRO A 186 5.50 -8.56 22.73
N PRO A 187 4.87 -8.55 21.53
CA PRO A 187 3.48 -8.13 21.38
C PRO A 187 2.48 -9.11 21.99
N VAL A 188 2.86 -10.39 22.14
CA VAL A 188 2.01 -11.41 22.77
C VAL A 188 1.71 -11.04 24.22
N GLY A 189 0.42 -11.12 24.60
CA GLY A 189 -0.03 -10.75 25.95
C GLY A 189 -0.30 -9.27 26.15
N GLN A 190 -0.03 -8.42 25.15
CA GLN A 190 -0.36 -7.01 25.22
C GLN A 190 -1.87 -6.78 25.01
N PRO A 191 -2.47 -5.77 25.68
CA PRO A 191 -3.85 -5.37 25.45
C PRO A 191 -4.12 -5.06 23.96
N TYR A 192 -5.35 -5.31 23.50
CA TYR A 192 -5.75 -5.08 22.10
C TYR A 192 -5.42 -3.67 21.59
N GLY A 193 -5.66 -2.63 22.40
CA GLY A 193 -5.31 -1.25 22.01
C GLY A 193 -3.80 -1.02 21.83
N ILE A 194 -2.94 -1.79 22.50
CA ILE A 194 -1.49 -1.76 22.27
C ILE A 194 -1.17 -2.48 20.96
N LEU A 195 -1.79 -3.64 20.71
CA LEU A 195 -1.61 -4.37 19.46
C LEU A 195 -1.99 -3.52 18.24
N LYS A 196 -3.09 -2.78 18.30
CA LYS A 196 -3.49 -1.84 17.24
C LYS A 196 -2.48 -0.70 17.03
N ARG A 197 -1.88 -0.19 18.11
CA ARG A 197 -0.79 0.81 17.98
C ARG A 197 0.48 0.21 17.37
N ILE A 198 0.81 -1.04 17.67
CA ILE A 198 1.93 -1.76 17.04
C ILE A 198 1.68 -1.94 15.55
N GLU A 199 0.47 -2.33 15.14
CA GLU A 199 0.07 -2.47 13.75
C GLU A 199 0.24 -1.15 12.99
N LEU A 200 -0.28 -0.04 13.55
CA LEU A 200 -0.10 1.29 12.98
C LEU A 200 1.39 1.66 12.86
N ALA A 201 2.18 1.41 13.90
CA ALA A 201 3.61 1.68 13.90
C ALA A 201 4.35 0.88 12.81
N ARG A 202 4.02 -0.39 12.61
CA ARG A 202 4.55 -1.22 11.51
C ARG A 202 4.19 -0.65 10.14
N THR A 203 2.95 -0.20 9.97
CA THR A 203 2.47 0.42 8.73
C THR A 203 3.23 1.71 8.41
N LEU A 204 3.48 2.56 9.42
CA LEU A 204 4.32 3.77 9.28
C LEU A 204 5.76 3.43 8.92
N MET A 205 6.30 2.34 9.50
CA MET A 205 7.65 1.86 9.17
C MET A 205 7.75 1.29 7.76
N ALA A 206 6.67 0.75 7.19
CA ALA A 206 6.67 0.22 5.82
C ALA A 206 6.85 1.30 4.75
N GLY A 207 6.79 2.60 5.11
CA GLY A 207 6.99 3.72 4.19
C GLY A 207 5.77 3.98 3.31
N ALA A 208 4.58 3.74 3.83
CA ALA A 208 3.34 4.00 3.13
C ALA A 208 3.12 5.51 2.90
N ASN A 209 2.64 5.86 1.70
CA ASN A 209 2.14 7.20 1.38
C ASN A 209 0.61 7.29 1.56
N LEU A 210 -0.07 6.15 1.44
CA LEU A 210 -1.49 5.98 1.72
C LEU A 210 -1.67 4.78 2.66
N ILE A 211 -2.31 5.02 3.78
CA ILE A 211 -2.63 3.99 4.77
C ILE A 211 -4.14 3.81 4.81
N ILE A 212 -4.60 2.58 4.65
CA ILE A 212 -5.99 2.19 4.77
C ILE A 212 -6.15 1.44 6.10
N LEU A 213 -6.91 2.02 7.03
CA LEU A 213 -7.29 1.38 8.28
C LEU A 213 -8.68 0.76 8.10
N ASP A 214 -8.76 -0.58 8.12
CA ASP A 214 -10.02 -1.33 7.96
C ASP A 214 -10.37 -1.98 9.30
N GLU A 215 -11.40 -1.47 9.96
CA GLU A 215 -11.91 -1.90 11.27
C GLU A 215 -13.35 -2.39 11.17
#